data_ce838800f3070cec07f58c6c28b329d5
#
_entry.id   ce838800f3070cec07f58c6c28b329d5
#
_cell.length_a   1.000
_cell.length_b   1.000
_cell.length_c   1.000
_cell.angle_alpha   90.00
_cell.angle_beta   90.00
_cell.angle_gamma   90.00
#
_symmetry.space_group_name_H-M   'P 1'
#
loop_
_entity.id
_entity.type
_entity.pdbx_description
1 polymer ?
#
loop_
_entity_poly.entity_id
_entity_poly.type
_entity_poly.pdbx_seq_one_letter_code
_entity_poly.pdbx_strand_id
1 'polypeptide(L)'
;INKYYFNYFSRICLFEIKSNFERTIHIISNLYNLGINHYEKDIISRVIKYLRTNDKKLYKYLIDIQSNPVYNEMENLRNQLTHSFSPLNTRSLPEYHKSGLISYGVRQSKSSAEIKNVIESSLKLLKEYVDFLGKHIEQFYIEKFDRK
;
A
#
# COMPACT_ATOMS: atom_id res chain seq x y z
N ILE A 1 -6.78 23.73 10.99
CA ILE A 1 -5.58 23.31 10.23
C ILE A 1 -5.74 23.82 8.81
N ASN A 2 -4.69 24.49 8.30
CA ASN A 2 -4.68 24.98 6.93
C ASN A 2 -4.82 23.78 5.97
N LYS A 3 -5.81 23.83 5.06
CA LYS A 3 -6.12 22.79 4.08
C LYS A 3 -4.90 22.38 3.24
N TYR A 4 -4.01 23.32 2.95
CA TYR A 4 -2.78 23.09 2.20
C TYR A 4 -1.83 22.17 2.97
N TYR A 5 -1.56 22.47 4.24
CA TYR A 5 -0.68 21.66 5.09
C TYR A 5 -1.26 20.26 5.33
N PHE A 6 -2.57 20.16 5.59
CA PHE A 6 -3.23 18.87 5.74
C PHE A 6 -3.03 17.98 4.49
N ASN A 7 -3.22 18.55 3.31
CA ASN A 7 -3.02 17.84 2.04
C ASN A 7 -1.58 17.38 1.86
N TYR A 8 -0.63 18.25 2.14
CA TYR A 8 0.79 17.97 2.03
C TYR A 8 1.22 16.82 2.96
N PHE A 9 0.87 16.92 4.25
CA PHE A 9 1.24 15.89 5.23
C PHE A 9 0.51 14.55 4.97
N SER A 10 -0.75 14.58 4.60
CA SER A 10 -1.50 13.36 4.23
C SER A 10 -0.85 12.61 3.08
N ARG A 11 -0.37 13.35 2.07
CA ARG A 11 0.37 12.80 0.95
C ARG A 11 1.66 12.12 1.40
N ILE A 12 2.45 12.78 2.24
CA ILE A 12 3.69 12.20 2.78
C ILE A 12 3.39 10.95 3.58
N CYS A 13 2.40 10.98 4.49
CA CYS A 13 2.03 9.82 5.30
C CYS A 13 1.66 8.61 4.42
N LEU A 14 0.82 8.79 3.42
CA LEU A 14 0.40 7.68 2.54
C LEU A 14 1.56 7.13 1.71
N PHE A 15 2.48 8.00 1.29
CA PHE A 15 3.69 7.60 0.60
C PHE A 15 4.60 6.74 1.49
N GLU A 16 4.83 7.18 2.73
CA GLU A 16 5.67 6.45 3.67
C GLU A 16 5.03 5.11 4.08
N ILE A 17 3.71 5.07 4.30
CA ILE A 17 3.01 3.81 4.60
C ILE A 17 3.21 2.81 3.46
N LYS A 18 2.96 3.22 2.22
CA LYS A 18 3.14 2.36 1.03
C LYS A 18 4.58 1.91 0.88
N SER A 19 5.53 2.83 1.02
CA SER A 19 6.97 2.55 0.95
C SER A 19 7.40 1.51 1.98
N ASN A 20 6.83 1.54 3.19
CA ASN A 20 7.13 0.54 4.21
C ASN A 20 6.56 -0.84 3.84
N PHE A 21 5.38 -0.95 3.25
CA PHE A 21 4.89 -2.22 2.69
C PHE A 21 5.83 -2.76 1.61
N GLU A 22 6.36 -1.91 0.73
CA GLU A 22 7.31 -2.32 -0.31
C GLU A 22 8.65 -2.74 0.28
N ARG A 23 9.17 -2.04 1.28
CA ARG A 23 10.43 -2.41 1.98
C ARG A 23 10.36 -3.80 2.61
N THR A 24 9.20 -4.23 3.10
CA THR A 24 9.04 -5.58 3.66
C THR A 24 9.24 -6.68 2.61
N ILE A 25 8.90 -6.42 1.35
CA ILE A 25 9.16 -7.35 0.24
C ILE A 25 10.67 -7.54 0.04
N HIS A 26 11.46 -6.47 0.17
CA HIS A 26 12.92 -6.58 0.11
C HIS A 26 13.48 -7.36 1.30
N ILE A 27 12.93 -7.16 2.50
CA ILE A 27 13.32 -7.95 3.68
C ILE A 27 13.05 -9.44 3.44
N ILE A 28 11.89 -9.79 2.92
CA ILE A 28 11.52 -11.17 2.57
C ILE A 28 12.46 -11.73 1.49
N SER A 29 12.75 -10.96 0.45
CA SER A 29 13.69 -11.35 -0.60
C SER A 29 15.08 -11.70 -0.04
N ASN A 30 15.57 -10.89 0.90
CA ASN A 30 16.84 -11.12 1.57
C ASN A 30 16.80 -12.33 2.52
N LEU A 31 15.71 -12.48 3.28
CA LEU A 31 15.51 -13.61 4.19
C LEU A 31 15.64 -14.96 3.49
N TYR A 32 15.07 -15.06 2.29
CA TYR A 32 15.12 -16.28 1.47
C TYR A 32 16.29 -16.31 0.46
N ASN A 33 17.16 -15.31 0.51
CA ASN A 33 18.34 -15.18 -0.36
C ASN A 33 18.00 -15.34 -1.86
N LEU A 34 16.96 -14.62 -2.31
CA LEU A 34 16.43 -14.77 -3.68
C LEU A 34 17.32 -14.11 -4.75
N GLY A 35 18.36 -13.36 -4.35
CA GLY A 35 19.27 -12.70 -5.29
C GLY A 35 18.61 -11.67 -6.21
N ILE A 36 17.46 -11.08 -5.79
CA ILE A 36 16.71 -10.12 -6.58
C ILE A 36 17.31 -8.73 -6.35
N ASN A 37 17.63 -8.03 -7.45
CA ASN A 37 18.10 -6.65 -7.38
C ASN A 37 16.97 -5.73 -6.89
N HIS A 38 17.30 -4.81 -5.97
CA HIS A 38 16.33 -3.86 -5.39
C HIS A 38 15.66 -2.93 -6.40
N TYR A 39 16.24 -2.77 -7.59
CA TYR A 39 15.69 -1.94 -8.68
C TYR A 39 14.84 -2.72 -9.69
N GLU A 40 14.68 -4.04 -9.51
CA GLU A 40 13.86 -4.83 -10.42
C GLU A 40 12.37 -4.52 -10.22
N LYS A 41 11.70 -4.16 -11.32
CA LYS A 41 10.26 -3.80 -11.31
C LYS A 41 9.36 -4.97 -10.87
N ASP A 42 9.83 -6.21 -11.02
CA ASP A 42 9.04 -7.42 -10.81
C ASP A 42 9.34 -8.13 -9.48
N ILE A 43 10.03 -7.44 -8.53
CA ILE A 43 10.43 -8.04 -7.26
C ILE A 43 9.24 -8.68 -6.51
N ILE A 44 8.09 -8.00 -6.46
CA ILE A 44 6.88 -8.50 -5.78
C ILE A 44 6.43 -9.82 -6.39
N SER A 45 6.31 -9.88 -7.72
CA SER A 45 5.87 -11.07 -8.44
C SER A 45 6.80 -12.25 -8.22
N ARG A 46 8.12 -12.01 -8.21
CA ARG A 46 9.13 -13.04 -7.98
C ARG A 46 9.09 -13.58 -6.55
N VAL A 47 8.97 -12.69 -5.56
CA VAL A 47 8.81 -13.06 -4.16
C VAL A 47 7.55 -13.88 -3.96
N ILE A 48 6.41 -13.43 -4.47
CA ILE A 48 5.13 -14.15 -4.37
C ILE A 48 5.23 -15.54 -5.03
N LYS A 49 5.83 -15.62 -6.22
CA LYS A 49 6.03 -16.90 -6.92
C LYS A 49 6.87 -17.88 -6.10
N TYR A 50 7.94 -17.40 -5.49
CA TYR A 50 8.79 -18.22 -4.63
C TYR A 50 8.04 -18.70 -3.38
N LEU A 51 7.36 -17.80 -2.67
CA LEU A 51 6.65 -18.12 -1.43
C LEU A 51 5.49 -19.08 -1.65
N ARG A 52 4.82 -19.02 -2.80
CA ARG A 52 3.73 -19.92 -3.13
C ARG A 52 4.11 -21.41 -2.98
N THR A 53 5.35 -21.74 -3.27
CA THR A 53 5.88 -23.11 -3.20
C THR A 53 6.58 -23.39 -1.90
N ASN A 54 7.34 -22.40 -1.36
CA ASN A 54 8.29 -22.62 -0.29
C ASN A 54 7.78 -22.18 1.09
N ASP A 55 6.86 -21.21 1.15
CA ASP A 55 6.26 -20.73 2.40
C ASP A 55 4.80 -20.33 2.20
N LYS A 56 3.92 -21.30 2.30
CA LYS A 56 2.48 -21.09 2.10
C LYS A 56 1.84 -20.15 3.13
N LYS A 57 2.38 -20.10 4.35
CA LYS A 57 1.86 -19.24 5.42
C LYS A 57 2.11 -17.78 5.12
N LEU A 58 3.37 -17.45 4.78
CA LEU A 58 3.73 -16.08 4.41
C LEU A 58 3.11 -15.68 3.07
N TYR A 59 3.06 -16.59 2.09
CA TYR A 59 2.37 -16.38 0.82
C TYR A 59 0.91 -15.95 1.03
N LYS A 60 0.14 -16.75 1.79
CA LYS A 60 -1.27 -16.46 2.06
C LYS A 60 -1.43 -15.09 2.70
N TYR A 61 -0.61 -14.79 3.70
CA TYR A 61 -0.68 -13.53 4.41
C TYR A 61 -0.40 -12.32 3.49
N LEU A 62 0.59 -12.41 2.59
CA LEU A 62 0.86 -11.36 1.61
C LEU A 62 -0.32 -11.15 0.64
N ILE A 63 -0.95 -12.22 0.17
CA ILE A 63 -2.13 -12.11 -0.70
C ILE A 63 -3.31 -11.50 0.06
N ASP A 64 -3.53 -11.87 1.31
CA ASP A 64 -4.59 -11.32 2.17
C ASP A 64 -4.37 -9.80 2.38
N ILE A 65 -3.13 -9.34 2.57
CA ILE A 65 -2.80 -7.90 2.65
C ILE A 65 -3.10 -7.19 1.33
N GLN A 66 -2.67 -7.73 0.20
CA GLN A 66 -2.89 -7.11 -1.11
C GLN A 66 -4.37 -7.01 -1.49
N SER A 67 -5.19 -7.95 -1.01
CA SER A 67 -6.65 -7.93 -1.22
C SER A 67 -7.42 -7.17 -0.14
N ASN A 68 -6.74 -6.67 0.90
CA ASN A 68 -7.37 -5.96 2.00
C ASN A 68 -8.00 -4.63 1.54
N PRO A 69 -9.28 -4.37 1.84
CA PRO A 69 -9.96 -3.14 1.44
C PRO A 69 -9.24 -1.86 1.91
N VAL A 70 -8.66 -1.87 3.13
CA VAL A 70 -7.91 -0.73 3.68
C VAL A 70 -6.65 -0.46 2.85
N TYR A 71 -5.93 -1.52 2.45
CA TYR A 71 -4.75 -1.40 1.58
C TYR A 71 -5.12 -0.81 0.23
N ASN A 72 -6.18 -1.31 -0.39
CA ASN A 72 -6.66 -0.83 -1.69
C ASN A 72 -7.14 0.62 -1.63
N GLU A 73 -7.84 1.00 -0.55
CA GLU A 73 -8.28 2.38 -0.36
C GLU A 73 -7.09 3.34 -0.16
N MET A 74 -6.09 2.93 0.61
CA MET A 74 -4.84 3.66 0.78
C MET A 74 -4.12 3.89 -0.56
N GLU A 75 -3.97 2.84 -1.38
CA GLU A 75 -3.35 2.96 -2.71
C GLU A 75 -4.12 3.90 -3.63
N ASN A 76 -5.44 3.76 -3.66
CA ASN A 76 -6.31 4.63 -4.46
C ASN A 76 -6.18 6.09 -4.03
N LEU A 77 -6.21 6.36 -2.72
CA LEU A 77 -6.07 7.71 -2.20
C LEU A 77 -4.67 8.29 -2.49
N ARG A 78 -3.59 7.50 -2.30
CA ARG A 78 -2.24 7.90 -2.66
C ARG A 78 -2.14 8.27 -4.14
N ASN A 79 -2.69 7.43 -5.02
CA ASN A 79 -2.66 7.68 -6.46
C ASN A 79 -3.44 8.95 -6.84
N GLN A 80 -4.60 9.19 -6.23
CA GLN A 80 -5.36 10.41 -6.41
C GLN A 80 -4.58 11.65 -5.97
N LEU A 81 -3.90 11.58 -4.83
CA LEU A 81 -3.09 12.68 -4.31
C LEU A 81 -1.81 12.93 -5.13
N THR A 82 -1.32 11.93 -5.85
CA THR A 82 -0.07 12.01 -6.62
C THR A 82 -0.29 12.44 -8.07
N HIS A 83 -1.26 11.83 -8.73
CA HIS A 83 -1.43 11.95 -10.19
C HIS A 83 -2.66 12.74 -10.59
N SER A 84 -3.51 13.09 -9.66
CA SER A 84 -4.77 13.78 -9.91
C SER A 84 -4.89 15.03 -9.04
N PHE A 85 -5.93 15.79 -9.28
CA PHE A 85 -6.31 16.90 -8.42
C PHE A 85 -6.58 16.39 -7.00
N SER A 86 -6.13 17.15 -6.01
CA SER A 86 -6.36 16.84 -4.61
C SER A 86 -7.82 16.42 -4.36
N PRO A 87 -8.07 15.26 -3.71
CA PRO A 87 -9.41 14.81 -3.38
C PRO A 87 -10.17 15.78 -2.45
N LEU A 88 -9.44 16.76 -1.87
CA LEU A 88 -10.04 17.86 -1.08
C LEU A 88 -10.50 19.04 -1.93
N ASN A 89 -10.23 19.06 -3.24
CA ASN A 89 -10.67 20.11 -4.13
C ASN A 89 -11.92 19.64 -4.88
N THR A 90 -13.06 20.27 -4.59
CA THR A 90 -14.24 20.22 -5.46
C THR A 90 -13.89 20.91 -6.78
N ARG A 91 -13.71 20.18 -7.84
CA ARG A 91 -13.63 20.72 -9.20
C ARG A 91 -14.74 20.09 -10.01
N SER A 92 -15.49 20.92 -10.70
CA SER A 92 -16.32 20.47 -11.80
C SER A 92 -15.40 20.12 -12.96
N LEU A 93 -15.33 18.84 -13.32
CA LEU A 93 -14.62 18.41 -14.53
C LEU A 93 -15.65 18.33 -15.66
N PRO A 94 -15.31 18.85 -16.85
CA PRO A 94 -16.15 18.68 -18.02
C PRO A 94 -16.15 17.18 -18.41
N GLU A 95 -17.35 16.62 -18.53
CA GLU A 95 -17.57 15.29 -19.11
C GLU A 95 -18.08 15.49 -20.54
N TYR A 96 -17.30 15.00 -21.51
CA TYR A 96 -17.64 15.08 -22.91
C TYR A 96 -18.46 13.86 -23.32
N HIS A 97 -19.71 14.08 -23.70
CA HIS A 97 -20.61 13.03 -24.18
C HIS A 97 -20.49 12.88 -25.71
N LYS A 98 -20.70 11.66 -26.19
CA LYS A 98 -20.69 11.38 -27.67
C LYS A 98 -21.73 12.21 -28.44
N SER A 99 -22.72 12.74 -27.77
CA SER A 99 -23.73 13.65 -28.30
C SER A 99 -23.27 15.11 -28.51
N GLY A 100 -22.01 15.42 -28.17
CA GLY A 100 -21.48 16.79 -28.20
C GLY A 100 -21.86 17.63 -26.98
N LEU A 101 -22.65 17.09 -26.04
CA LEU A 101 -22.99 17.76 -24.79
C LEU A 101 -21.80 17.70 -23.84
N ILE A 102 -21.57 18.80 -23.11
CA ILE A 102 -20.59 18.90 -22.04
C ILE A 102 -21.37 19.01 -20.74
N SER A 103 -21.25 18.01 -19.87
CA SER A 103 -21.75 18.10 -18.51
C SER A 103 -20.60 18.38 -17.54
N TYR A 104 -20.90 19.11 -16.47
CA TYR A 104 -19.94 19.36 -15.40
C TYR A 104 -20.32 18.50 -14.19
N GLY A 105 -19.63 17.38 -14.02
CA GLY A 105 -19.79 16.54 -12.84
C GLY A 105 -19.06 17.14 -11.65
N VAL A 106 -19.76 17.29 -10.52
CA VAL A 106 -19.09 17.60 -9.25
C VAL A 106 -18.55 16.31 -8.69
N ARG A 107 -17.23 16.14 -8.75
CA ARG A 107 -16.59 14.97 -8.13
C ARG A 107 -16.70 15.08 -6.61
N GLN A 108 -17.27 14.07 -5.98
CA GLN A 108 -17.37 14.00 -4.54
C GLN A 108 -15.96 14.03 -3.93
N SER A 109 -15.62 15.09 -3.21
CA SER A 109 -14.32 15.20 -2.53
C SER A 109 -14.37 14.46 -1.20
N LYS A 110 -13.30 13.76 -0.88
CA LYS A 110 -13.15 13.19 0.48
C LYS A 110 -12.95 14.31 1.49
N SER A 111 -13.62 14.21 2.62
CA SER A 111 -13.41 15.11 3.75
C SER A 111 -12.05 14.85 4.42
N SER A 112 -11.55 15.83 5.17
CA SER A 112 -10.31 15.64 5.95
C SER A 112 -10.45 14.52 6.99
N ALA A 113 -11.65 14.30 7.53
CA ALA A 113 -11.94 13.20 8.45
C ALA A 113 -11.84 11.84 7.76
N GLU A 114 -12.38 11.69 6.55
CA GLU A 114 -12.26 10.45 5.77
C GLU A 114 -10.80 10.14 5.43
N ILE A 115 -10.04 11.14 4.99
CA ILE A 115 -8.61 10.96 4.69
C ILE A 115 -7.82 10.55 5.95
N LYS A 116 -8.10 11.20 7.09
CA LYS A 116 -7.50 10.84 8.37
C LYS A 116 -7.81 9.39 8.73
N ASN A 117 -9.06 8.96 8.61
CA ASN A 117 -9.46 7.58 8.90
C ASN A 117 -8.74 6.56 8.01
N VAL A 118 -8.55 6.86 6.72
CA VAL A 118 -7.78 5.99 5.83
C VAL A 118 -6.32 5.87 6.31
N ILE A 119 -5.69 6.99 6.68
CA ILE A 119 -4.31 6.99 7.18
C ILE A 119 -4.20 6.16 8.47
N GLU A 120 -5.08 6.40 9.44
CA GLU A 120 -5.07 5.68 10.73
C GLU A 120 -5.30 4.17 10.54
N SER A 121 -6.27 3.78 9.72
CA SER A 121 -6.54 2.39 9.39
C SER A 121 -5.36 1.72 8.67
N SER A 122 -4.71 2.45 7.78
CA SER A 122 -3.54 1.96 7.04
C SER A 122 -2.31 1.79 7.94
N LEU A 123 -2.10 2.69 8.90
CA LEU A 123 -1.05 2.56 9.90
C LEU A 123 -1.28 1.35 10.80
N LYS A 124 -2.53 1.10 11.21
CA LYS A 124 -2.89 -0.10 11.98
C LYS A 124 -2.60 -1.37 11.19
N LEU A 125 -3.02 -1.42 9.93
CA LEU A 125 -2.76 -2.55 9.04
C LEU A 125 -1.26 -2.79 8.84
N LEU A 126 -0.48 -1.72 8.63
CA LEU A 126 0.98 -1.79 8.51
C LEU A 126 1.62 -2.35 9.78
N LYS A 127 1.17 -1.90 10.96
CA LYS A 127 1.66 -2.42 12.23
C LYS A 127 1.39 -3.92 12.36
N GLU A 128 0.15 -4.36 12.11
CA GLU A 128 -0.23 -5.78 12.16
C GLU A 128 0.63 -6.61 11.19
N TYR A 129 0.92 -6.07 10.02
CA TYR A 129 1.77 -6.71 9.02
C TYR A 129 3.22 -6.85 9.50
N VAL A 130 3.80 -5.79 10.05
CA VAL A 130 5.18 -5.81 10.56
C VAL A 130 5.30 -6.75 11.75
N ASP A 131 4.32 -6.75 12.67
CA ASP A 131 4.29 -7.66 13.82
C ASP A 131 4.20 -9.13 13.39
N PHE A 132 3.38 -9.43 12.39
CA PHE A 132 3.32 -10.77 11.81
C PHE A 132 4.64 -11.17 11.17
N LEU A 133 5.22 -10.30 10.36
CA LEU A 133 6.48 -10.57 9.68
C LEU A 133 7.63 -10.78 10.69
N GLY A 134 7.69 -9.96 11.75
CA GLY A 134 8.68 -10.12 12.81
C GLY A 134 8.62 -11.50 13.47
N LYS A 135 7.43 -11.94 13.87
CA LYS A 135 7.21 -13.27 14.44
C LYS A 135 7.56 -14.40 13.46
N HIS A 136 7.22 -14.20 12.18
CA HIS A 136 7.52 -15.18 11.14
C HIS A 136 9.03 -15.32 10.91
N ILE A 137 9.77 -14.22 10.88
CA ILE A 137 11.22 -14.20 10.77
C ILE A 137 11.87 -14.89 11.98
N GLU A 138 11.41 -14.59 13.19
CA GLU A 138 11.90 -15.23 14.41
C GLU A 138 11.74 -16.75 14.34
N GLN A 139 10.54 -17.24 13.98
CA GLN A 139 10.28 -18.67 13.80
C GLN A 139 11.19 -19.30 12.72
N PHE A 140 11.37 -18.61 11.61
CA PHE A 140 12.23 -19.06 10.52
C PHE A 140 13.69 -19.26 10.99
N TYR A 141 14.22 -18.33 11.80
CA TYR A 141 15.56 -18.44 12.35
C TYR A 141 15.68 -19.57 13.37
N ILE A 142 14.72 -19.72 14.29
CA ILE A 142 14.69 -20.83 15.25
C ILE A 142 14.71 -22.18 14.53
N GLU A 143 13.85 -22.37 13.54
CA GLU A 143 13.78 -23.60 12.76
C GLU A 143 15.05 -23.92 11.98
N LYS A 144 15.76 -22.89 11.51
CA LYS A 144 16.96 -23.05 10.69
C LYS A 144 18.24 -23.28 11.51
N PHE A 145 18.33 -22.71 12.70
CA PHE A 145 19.57 -22.66 13.46
C PHE A 145 19.53 -23.48 14.76
N ASP A 146 18.36 -23.73 15.37
CA ASP A 146 18.22 -24.51 16.59
C ASP A 146 18.09 -26.03 16.34
N ARG A 147 18.02 -26.48 15.09
CA ARG A 147 18.02 -27.90 14.71
C ARG A 147 19.45 -28.49 14.61
N LYS A 148 20.45 -27.82 15.18
CA LYS A 148 21.78 -28.35 15.36
C LYS A 148 21.98 -28.78 16.81
#